data_f967dcb7ebab711da6b02b2442fe4c01
#
_entry.id   f967dcb7ebab711da6b02b2442fe4c01
#
_cell.length_a   1.000
_cell.length_b   1.000
_cell.length_c   1.000
_cell.angle_alpha   90.00
_cell.angle_beta   90.00
_cell.angle_gamma   90.00
#
_symmetry.space_group_name_H-M   'P 1'
#
loop_
_entity.id
_entity.type
_entity.pdbx_description
1 polymer ?
#
loop_
_entity_poly.entity_id
_entity_poly.type
_entity_poly.pdbx_seq_one_letter_code
_entity_poly.pdbx_strand_id
1 'polypeptide(L)'
;MHRLKQSVFLRKLRVSLFCLPLLSLFLLPQLFFGYLVPQKTSTEVIHTSAGDVTHTEYRTDNPNFTQYIRIYKDAQNTAVRTDRFLPEGEARTHESKVLTVTGSGTLRTYDCKANKWSETPLRAGTYPKGMYFVRADGCDSIIVTPLAYRDRGTGMIEYLPGSDGTLEVTETRDGFALSVNSGSVPVGAFSDSLALTSEQLLFDWNDSDTLTHWQNYRFTDDNRWCFDGYYYTAPPEYYPLGDNYFHALPGAYITCKIVRVPEDGACRMLGIAMLDVMRRQQNELGFIPSRAGSTWLKNDYGIEPGYYDTRFNTDLWLAVVNAAENYGVTEWLPQAQRYADFLVDYAENHHSSVTTGDALLVQDYWHPDGSKPTHTSLNHHSSEAIFLYRLAASIGEERYALVADRMVRGIDQTVSRWIRPDGNLHYSLSPAGVGGGADYPYLTYNDLAELQRLYVKRFGSPDAAIRTLAQTKLNWMRKNNVVILY
;
A
#
# COMPACT_ATOMS: atom_id res chain seq x y z
N MET A 1 -66.46 38.96 -25.62
CA MET A 1 -65.39 38.93 -24.61
C MET A 1 -65.35 37.67 -23.72
N HIS A 2 -66.29 36.72 -23.88
CA HIS A 2 -66.38 35.54 -23.00
C HIS A 2 -65.77 34.26 -23.56
N ARG A 3 -65.33 34.19 -24.83
CA ARG A 3 -64.74 32.97 -25.45
C ARG A 3 -63.23 32.88 -25.39
N LEU A 4 -62.49 33.97 -25.13
CA LEU A 4 -61.02 33.96 -25.05
C LEU A 4 -60.46 33.59 -23.65
N LYS A 5 -61.26 33.72 -22.57
CA LYS A 5 -60.80 33.37 -21.23
C LYS A 5 -60.85 31.82 -20.94
N GLN A 6 -61.68 31.07 -21.64
CA GLN A 6 -61.78 29.62 -21.47
C GLN A 6 -60.63 28.86 -22.14
N SER A 7 -60.08 29.37 -23.25
CA SER A 7 -58.97 28.69 -23.97
C SER A 7 -57.63 28.80 -23.25
N VAL A 8 -57.41 29.86 -22.50
CA VAL A 8 -56.14 30.06 -21.75
C VAL A 8 -56.12 29.21 -20.48
N PHE A 9 -57.28 29.01 -19.82
CA PHE A 9 -57.41 28.19 -18.63
C PHE A 9 -57.19 26.66 -18.95
N LEU A 10 -57.77 26.19 -20.05
CA LEU A 10 -57.62 24.83 -20.50
C LEU A 10 -56.19 24.53 -21.00
N ARG A 11 -55.46 25.50 -21.56
CA ARG A 11 -54.05 25.31 -21.90
C ARG A 11 -53.13 25.23 -20.68
N LYS A 12 -53.42 26.00 -19.62
CA LYS A 12 -52.64 25.91 -18.37
C LYS A 12 -52.89 24.60 -17.63
N LEU A 13 -54.13 24.08 -17.66
CA LEU A 13 -54.44 22.79 -17.04
C LEU A 13 -53.81 21.59 -17.81
N ARG A 14 -53.70 21.68 -19.15
CA ARG A 14 -53.08 20.61 -19.95
C ARG A 14 -51.58 20.53 -19.78
N VAL A 15 -50.88 21.66 -19.51
CA VAL A 15 -49.42 21.64 -19.24
C VAL A 15 -49.11 21.06 -17.84
N SER A 16 -49.99 21.34 -16.84
CA SER A 16 -49.78 20.76 -15.50
C SER A 16 -50.12 19.27 -15.37
N LEU A 17 -51.03 18.75 -16.20
CA LEU A 17 -51.35 17.31 -16.20
C LEU A 17 -50.33 16.45 -16.95
N PHE A 18 -49.52 17.03 -17.85
CA PHE A 18 -48.43 16.30 -18.53
C PHE A 18 -47.12 16.25 -17.72
N CYS A 19 -46.93 17.18 -16.77
CA CYS A 19 -45.72 17.18 -15.91
C CYS A 19 -45.86 16.24 -14.69
N LEU A 20 -47.07 15.95 -14.20
CA LEU A 20 -47.27 15.06 -13.07
C LEU A 20 -46.87 13.59 -13.30
N PRO A 21 -47.18 12.97 -14.45
CA PRO A 21 -46.76 11.58 -14.68
C PRO A 21 -45.24 11.47 -14.99
N LEU A 22 -44.57 12.53 -15.50
CA LEU A 22 -43.13 12.52 -15.71
C LEU A 22 -42.35 12.70 -14.38
N LEU A 23 -42.84 13.50 -13.45
CA LEU A 23 -42.25 13.59 -12.10
C LEU A 23 -42.44 12.29 -11.30
N SER A 24 -43.59 11.62 -11.43
CA SER A 24 -43.84 10.34 -10.76
C SER A 24 -43.05 9.19 -11.37
N LEU A 25 -42.71 9.24 -12.67
CA LEU A 25 -41.85 8.25 -13.34
C LEU A 25 -40.37 8.42 -12.96
N PHE A 26 -39.92 9.64 -12.59
CA PHE A 26 -38.56 9.88 -12.08
C PHE A 26 -38.44 9.62 -10.56
N LEU A 27 -39.53 9.74 -9.80
CA LEU A 27 -39.52 9.48 -8.36
C LEU A 27 -39.79 8.00 -8.00
N LEU A 28 -40.53 7.26 -8.82
CA LEU A 28 -40.81 5.84 -8.60
C LEU A 28 -39.54 4.94 -8.68
N PRO A 29 -38.58 5.13 -9.59
CA PRO A 29 -37.33 4.37 -9.55
C PRO A 29 -36.50 4.65 -8.29
N GLN A 30 -36.48 5.90 -7.81
CA GLN A 30 -35.72 6.26 -6.59
C GLN A 30 -36.32 5.66 -5.32
N LEU A 31 -37.63 5.50 -5.25
CA LEU A 31 -38.30 4.87 -4.10
C LEU A 31 -38.15 3.35 -4.07
N PHE A 32 -38.06 2.68 -5.24
CA PHE A 32 -37.90 1.23 -5.32
C PHE A 32 -36.42 0.77 -5.31
N PHE A 33 -35.48 1.64 -5.72
CA PHE A 33 -34.04 1.33 -5.78
C PHE A 33 -33.21 2.09 -4.73
N GLY A 34 -33.85 2.82 -3.82
CA GLY A 34 -33.16 3.65 -2.83
C GLY A 34 -32.18 2.88 -1.92
N TYR A 35 -32.35 1.57 -1.79
CA TYR A 35 -31.44 0.71 -1.04
C TYR A 35 -30.25 0.17 -1.85
N LEU A 36 -30.20 0.39 -3.16
CA LEU A 36 -29.16 -0.12 -4.04
C LEU A 36 -28.20 0.95 -4.56
N VAL A 37 -28.50 2.23 -4.30
CA VAL A 37 -27.65 3.34 -4.72
C VAL A 37 -26.59 3.59 -3.65
N PRO A 38 -25.29 3.49 -3.98
CA PRO A 38 -24.23 3.82 -3.04
C PRO A 38 -24.38 5.25 -2.48
N GLN A 39 -24.45 5.36 -1.16
CA GLN A 39 -24.49 6.65 -0.49
C GLN A 39 -23.06 7.18 -0.32
N LYS A 40 -22.83 8.39 -0.80
CA LYS A 40 -21.56 9.08 -0.61
C LYS A 40 -21.37 9.42 0.86
N THR A 41 -20.29 8.93 1.46
CA THR A 41 -20.00 9.11 2.89
C THR A 41 -18.96 10.20 3.14
N SER A 42 -17.98 10.36 2.25
CA SER A 42 -16.94 11.39 2.35
C SER A 42 -16.41 11.83 1.01
N THR A 43 -15.80 13.01 0.98
CA THR A 43 -14.98 13.48 -0.15
C THR A 43 -13.87 14.36 0.40
N GLU A 44 -12.66 14.10 -0.06
CA GLU A 44 -11.46 14.87 0.25
C GLU A 44 -10.70 15.17 -1.03
N VAL A 45 -9.85 16.19 -1.03
CA VAL A 45 -8.97 16.54 -2.13
C VAL A 45 -7.53 16.38 -1.65
N ILE A 46 -6.71 15.71 -2.45
CA ILE A 46 -5.29 15.52 -2.24
C ILE A 46 -4.57 16.35 -3.30
N HIS A 47 -3.75 17.30 -2.87
CA HIS A 47 -3.02 18.17 -3.77
C HIS A 47 -1.74 17.50 -4.26
N THR A 48 -1.50 17.53 -5.58
CA THR A 48 -0.29 16.98 -6.20
C THR A 48 0.32 17.97 -7.20
N SER A 49 1.58 17.76 -7.56
CA SER A 49 2.25 18.55 -8.61
C SER A 49 1.61 18.39 -9.99
N ALA A 50 0.89 17.31 -10.24
CA ALA A 50 0.19 17.03 -11.50
C ALA A 50 -1.30 17.41 -11.48
N GLY A 51 -1.76 18.11 -10.45
CA GLY A 51 -3.16 18.49 -10.22
C GLY A 51 -3.81 17.70 -9.08
N ASP A 52 -5.02 18.05 -8.74
CA ASP A 52 -5.75 17.50 -7.62
C ASP A 52 -6.22 16.06 -7.87
N VAL A 53 -6.17 15.24 -6.83
CA VAL A 53 -6.78 13.91 -6.78
C VAL A 53 -7.95 13.97 -5.80
N THR A 54 -9.16 13.67 -6.29
CA THR A 54 -10.36 13.59 -5.45
C THR A 54 -10.49 12.19 -4.88
N HIS A 55 -10.46 12.07 -3.57
CA HIS A 55 -10.82 10.85 -2.82
C HIS A 55 -12.29 10.88 -2.46
N THR A 56 -13.04 9.83 -2.78
CA THR A 56 -14.47 9.71 -2.45
C THR A 56 -14.77 8.31 -1.93
N GLU A 57 -15.53 8.24 -0.83
CA GLU A 57 -16.02 6.99 -0.28
C GLU A 57 -17.53 6.87 -0.42
N TYR A 58 -17.99 5.65 -0.67
CA TYR A 58 -19.40 5.30 -0.75
C TYR A 58 -19.68 4.07 0.12
N ARG A 59 -20.90 4.01 0.61
CA ARG A 59 -21.42 2.83 1.32
C ARG A 59 -22.82 2.49 0.79
N THR A 60 -23.07 1.21 0.63
CA THR A 60 -24.40 0.65 0.33
C THR A 60 -24.75 -0.31 1.44
N ASP A 61 -25.85 -0.01 2.15
CA ASP A 61 -26.44 -0.94 3.11
C ASP A 61 -27.70 -1.57 2.50
N ASN A 62 -27.70 -2.88 2.40
CA ASN A 62 -28.81 -3.69 1.91
C ASN A 62 -29.08 -4.78 2.95
N PRO A 63 -30.34 -5.26 3.14
CA PRO A 63 -30.62 -6.38 4.05
C PRO A 63 -29.82 -7.65 3.78
N ASN A 64 -29.26 -7.78 2.57
CA ASN A 64 -28.54 -8.95 2.13
C ASN A 64 -27.01 -8.77 2.07
N PHE A 65 -26.51 -7.53 2.09
CA PHE A 65 -25.08 -7.23 2.05
C PHE A 65 -24.78 -5.79 2.43
N THR A 66 -23.54 -5.54 2.84
CA THR A 66 -22.93 -4.21 2.91
C THR A 66 -21.80 -4.11 1.87
N GLN A 67 -21.72 -2.99 1.16
CA GLN A 67 -20.64 -2.70 0.22
C GLN A 67 -19.99 -1.35 0.57
N TYR A 68 -18.67 -1.33 0.54
CA TYR A 68 -17.86 -0.12 0.62
C TYR A 68 -17.10 0.07 -0.69
N ILE A 69 -17.09 1.30 -1.21
CA ILE A 69 -16.35 1.68 -2.41
C ILE A 69 -15.51 2.90 -2.07
N ARG A 70 -14.23 2.87 -2.45
CA ARG A 70 -13.32 4.00 -2.35
C ARG A 70 -12.76 4.30 -3.73
N ILE A 71 -12.78 5.59 -4.13
CA ILE A 71 -12.33 6.04 -5.44
C ILE A 71 -11.38 7.22 -5.25
N TYR A 72 -10.18 7.11 -5.83
CA TYR A 72 -9.25 8.21 -6.04
C TYR A 72 -9.27 8.54 -7.51
N LYS A 73 -9.51 9.80 -7.88
CA LYS A 73 -9.65 10.21 -9.28
C LYS A 73 -8.96 11.54 -9.53
N ASP A 74 -8.10 11.60 -10.57
CA ASP A 74 -7.46 12.83 -11.02
C ASP A 74 -8.27 13.56 -12.10
N ALA A 75 -7.79 14.74 -12.48
CA ALA A 75 -8.42 15.57 -13.51
C ALA A 75 -8.35 14.97 -14.93
N GLN A 76 -7.46 14.00 -15.16
CA GLN A 76 -7.28 13.28 -16.42
C GLN A 76 -8.14 12.01 -16.50
N ASN A 77 -9.06 11.82 -15.56
CA ASN A 77 -9.91 10.64 -15.42
C ASN A 77 -9.17 9.33 -15.12
N THR A 78 -7.90 9.39 -14.66
CA THR A 78 -7.25 8.21 -14.07
C THR A 78 -7.83 7.97 -12.69
N ALA A 79 -8.37 6.79 -12.46
CA ALA A 79 -9.04 6.47 -11.21
C ALA A 79 -8.56 5.14 -10.62
N VAL A 80 -8.30 5.13 -9.31
CA VAL A 80 -8.10 3.91 -8.52
C VAL A 80 -9.35 3.66 -7.71
N ARG A 81 -9.93 2.49 -7.86
CA ARG A 81 -11.13 2.05 -7.15
C ARG A 81 -10.83 0.78 -6.36
N THR A 82 -11.22 0.78 -5.09
CA THR A 82 -11.25 -0.42 -4.24
C THR A 82 -12.67 -0.67 -3.77
N ASP A 83 -13.12 -1.93 -3.85
CA ASP A 83 -14.42 -2.36 -3.37
C ASP A 83 -14.24 -3.41 -2.28
N ARG A 84 -15.08 -3.33 -1.23
CA ARG A 84 -15.28 -4.38 -0.23
C ARG A 84 -16.74 -4.78 -0.17
N PHE A 85 -17.01 -6.06 -0.36
CA PHE A 85 -18.34 -6.65 -0.30
C PHE A 85 -18.45 -7.61 0.89
N LEU A 86 -19.50 -7.45 1.71
CA LEU A 86 -19.80 -8.27 2.88
C LEU A 86 -21.22 -8.82 2.76
N PRO A 87 -21.42 -10.13 2.55
CA PRO A 87 -22.75 -10.73 2.51
C PRO A 87 -23.38 -10.84 3.91
N GLU A 88 -24.69 -10.65 3.95
CA GLU A 88 -25.50 -10.80 5.14
C GLU A 88 -26.50 -11.96 4.97
N GLY A 89 -26.76 -12.69 6.03
CA GLY A 89 -27.76 -13.77 6.09
C GLY A 89 -27.36 -15.07 5.37
N GLU A 90 -26.85 -15.02 4.16
CA GLU A 90 -26.39 -16.18 3.38
C GLU A 90 -25.18 -15.87 2.52
N ALA A 91 -24.47 -16.91 2.03
CA ALA A 91 -23.35 -16.72 1.12
C ALA A 91 -23.83 -16.14 -0.23
N ARG A 92 -23.08 -15.17 -0.79
CA ARG A 92 -23.47 -14.45 -2.01
C ARG A 92 -22.30 -14.21 -2.94
N THR A 93 -22.62 -14.09 -4.21
CA THR A 93 -21.76 -13.50 -5.24
C THR A 93 -22.09 -12.02 -5.39
N HIS A 94 -21.12 -11.23 -5.85
CA HIS A 94 -21.30 -9.82 -6.16
C HIS A 94 -20.57 -9.46 -7.44
N GLU A 95 -21.29 -8.81 -8.36
CA GLU A 95 -20.73 -8.26 -9.58
C GLU A 95 -20.48 -6.76 -9.42
N SER A 96 -19.29 -6.32 -9.79
CA SER A 96 -18.92 -4.90 -9.81
C SER A 96 -18.44 -4.52 -11.20
N LYS A 97 -19.17 -3.64 -11.87
CA LYS A 97 -18.77 -3.11 -13.18
C LYS A 97 -17.51 -2.25 -13.02
N VAL A 98 -16.50 -2.52 -13.85
CA VAL A 98 -15.22 -1.80 -13.81
C VAL A 98 -15.18 -0.72 -14.88
N LEU A 99 -15.28 -1.10 -16.16
CA LEU A 99 -15.23 -0.17 -17.27
C LEU A 99 -15.95 -0.73 -18.52
N THR A 100 -16.17 0.16 -19.48
CA THR A 100 -16.58 -0.22 -20.85
C THR A 100 -15.56 0.40 -21.81
N VAL A 101 -15.09 -0.39 -22.77
CA VAL A 101 -14.13 0.03 -23.79
C VAL A 101 -14.74 -0.13 -25.18
N THR A 102 -14.30 0.70 -26.13
CA THR A 102 -14.71 0.62 -27.53
C THR A 102 -13.67 -0.10 -28.36
N GLY A 103 -14.07 -0.64 -29.50
CA GLY A 103 -13.19 -1.32 -30.45
C GLY A 103 -12.56 -2.63 -29.92
N SER A 104 -11.39 -2.94 -30.44
CA SER A 104 -10.59 -4.11 -30.04
C SER A 104 -9.61 -3.74 -28.93
N GLY A 105 -9.11 -4.74 -28.21
CA GLY A 105 -8.13 -4.51 -27.15
C GLY A 105 -7.23 -5.72 -26.94
N THR A 106 -6.29 -5.57 -26.00
CA THR A 106 -5.41 -6.65 -25.53
C THR A 106 -5.54 -6.84 -24.03
N LEU A 107 -5.34 -8.07 -23.60
CA LEU A 107 -5.28 -8.48 -22.20
C LEU A 107 -3.89 -9.04 -21.94
N ARG A 108 -3.20 -8.49 -20.95
CA ARG A 108 -1.85 -8.92 -20.56
C ARG A 108 -1.84 -9.40 -19.12
N THR A 109 -1.08 -10.45 -18.85
CA THR A 109 -0.89 -11.05 -17.52
C THR A 109 0.55 -11.45 -17.31
N TYR A 110 0.97 -11.51 -16.05
CA TYR A 110 2.26 -12.05 -15.64
C TYR A 110 2.07 -13.34 -14.85
N ASP A 111 2.69 -14.43 -15.33
CA ASP A 111 2.76 -15.69 -14.61
C ASP A 111 4.05 -15.73 -13.76
N CYS A 112 3.90 -15.61 -12.45
CA CYS A 112 5.02 -15.60 -11.50
C CYS A 112 5.78 -16.95 -11.47
N LYS A 113 5.09 -18.08 -11.70
CA LYS A 113 5.70 -19.41 -11.66
C LYS A 113 6.52 -19.67 -12.91
N ALA A 114 5.99 -19.26 -14.07
CA ALA A 114 6.69 -19.36 -15.34
C ALA A 114 7.67 -18.19 -15.58
N ASN A 115 7.65 -17.15 -14.72
CA ASN A 115 8.41 -15.90 -14.90
C ASN A 115 8.21 -15.30 -16.29
N LYS A 116 6.94 -15.16 -16.72
CA LYS A 116 6.63 -14.83 -18.11
C LYS A 116 5.41 -13.93 -18.23
N TRP A 117 5.56 -12.88 -19.01
CA TRP A 117 4.46 -12.08 -19.54
C TRP A 117 3.77 -12.80 -20.70
N SER A 118 2.45 -12.71 -20.75
CA SER A 118 1.62 -13.14 -21.87
C SER A 118 0.64 -12.04 -22.27
N GLU A 119 0.39 -11.94 -23.57
CA GLU A 119 -0.58 -11.02 -24.16
C GLU A 119 -1.50 -11.78 -25.09
N THR A 120 -2.79 -11.50 -24.99
CA THR A 120 -3.84 -12.07 -25.85
C THR A 120 -4.80 -10.96 -26.30
N PRO A 121 -5.46 -11.12 -27.46
CA PRO A 121 -6.57 -10.24 -27.79
C PRO A 121 -7.65 -10.28 -26.71
N LEU A 122 -8.22 -9.12 -26.39
CA LEU A 122 -9.38 -9.03 -25.50
C LEU A 122 -10.57 -9.72 -26.19
N ARG A 123 -11.20 -10.68 -25.54
CA ARG A 123 -12.34 -11.46 -26.04
C ARG A 123 -13.37 -11.63 -24.93
N ALA A 124 -14.64 -11.79 -25.33
CA ALA A 124 -15.68 -12.18 -24.39
C ALA A 124 -15.36 -13.52 -23.73
N GLY A 125 -15.63 -13.62 -22.42
CA GLY A 125 -15.38 -14.82 -21.62
C GLY A 125 -15.12 -14.49 -20.16
N THR A 126 -15.00 -15.56 -19.39
CA THR A 126 -14.66 -15.53 -17.96
C THR A 126 -13.18 -15.83 -17.78
N TYR A 127 -12.47 -14.94 -17.14
CA TYR A 127 -11.04 -15.05 -16.84
C TYR A 127 -10.86 -15.34 -15.34
N PRO A 128 -10.00 -16.30 -14.97
CA PRO A 128 -9.85 -16.74 -13.57
C PRO A 128 -9.23 -15.66 -12.69
N LYS A 129 -9.02 -16.00 -11.41
CA LYS A 129 -8.25 -15.18 -10.46
C LYS A 129 -6.96 -14.67 -11.08
N GLY A 130 -6.72 -13.36 -10.99
CA GLY A 130 -5.50 -12.75 -11.50
C GLY A 130 -5.46 -11.24 -11.41
N MET A 131 -4.32 -10.71 -11.81
CA MET A 131 -4.10 -9.30 -12.08
C MET A 131 -3.96 -9.12 -13.59
N TYR A 132 -4.82 -8.32 -14.17
CA TYR A 132 -4.97 -8.12 -15.60
C TYR A 132 -4.65 -6.69 -15.98
N PHE A 133 -3.84 -6.53 -17.04
CA PHE A 133 -3.59 -5.26 -17.70
C PHE A 133 -4.35 -5.24 -19.01
N VAL A 134 -5.27 -4.31 -19.13
CA VAL A 134 -6.14 -4.18 -20.30
C VAL A 134 -5.75 -2.93 -21.06
N ARG A 135 -5.52 -3.07 -22.36
CA ARG A 135 -5.33 -1.93 -23.29
C ARG A 135 -6.41 -1.98 -24.36
N ALA A 136 -7.19 -0.94 -24.48
CA ALA A 136 -8.21 -0.79 -25.53
C ALA A 136 -8.50 0.68 -25.77
N ASP A 137 -8.76 1.08 -27.04
CA ASP A 137 -9.14 2.44 -27.43
C ASP A 137 -8.19 3.53 -26.91
N GLY A 138 -6.87 3.25 -26.92
CA GLY A 138 -5.86 4.20 -26.41
C GLY A 138 -5.81 4.35 -24.89
N CYS A 139 -6.53 3.52 -24.16
CA CYS A 139 -6.63 3.54 -22.68
C CYS A 139 -5.98 2.32 -22.07
N ASP A 140 -5.36 2.50 -20.92
CA ASP A 140 -4.82 1.40 -20.10
C ASP A 140 -5.61 1.25 -18.79
N SER A 141 -5.72 0.00 -18.32
CA SER A 141 -6.34 -0.31 -17.03
C SER A 141 -5.64 -1.49 -16.36
N ILE A 142 -5.66 -1.51 -15.02
CA ILE A 142 -5.29 -2.66 -14.20
C ILE A 142 -6.55 -3.15 -13.49
N ILE A 143 -6.79 -4.46 -13.53
CA ILE A 143 -7.92 -5.09 -12.84
C ILE A 143 -7.38 -6.25 -12.02
N VAL A 144 -7.60 -6.20 -10.70
CA VAL A 144 -7.34 -7.31 -9.78
C VAL A 144 -8.68 -7.93 -9.41
N THR A 145 -8.83 -9.21 -9.71
CA THR A 145 -10.08 -9.93 -9.42
C THR A 145 -10.38 -9.98 -7.94
N PRO A 146 -11.65 -10.03 -7.52
CA PRO A 146 -12.02 -10.13 -6.13
C PRO A 146 -11.44 -11.38 -5.47
N LEU A 147 -10.92 -11.21 -4.25
CA LEU A 147 -10.47 -12.30 -3.40
C LEU A 147 -11.22 -12.24 -2.07
N ALA A 148 -11.68 -13.40 -1.60
CA ALA A 148 -12.45 -13.49 -0.37
C ALA A 148 -11.56 -13.81 0.84
N TYR A 149 -11.90 -13.19 1.98
CA TYR A 149 -11.15 -13.31 3.23
C TYR A 149 -12.09 -13.41 4.42
N ARG A 150 -11.59 -14.04 5.49
CA ARG A 150 -12.18 -13.99 6.82
C ARG A 150 -11.23 -13.27 7.77
N ASP A 151 -11.75 -12.30 8.51
CA ASP A 151 -10.99 -11.68 9.59
C ASP A 151 -10.77 -12.71 10.71
N ARG A 152 -9.50 -12.85 11.16
CA ARG A 152 -9.09 -13.73 12.24
C ARG A 152 -8.69 -12.96 13.50
N GLY A 153 -8.89 -11.65 13.49
CA GLY A 153 -8.50 -10.75 14.56
C GLY A 153 -7.00 -10.45 14.57
N THR A 154 -6.60 -9.52 15.41
CA THR A 154 -5.20 -9.08 15.58
C THR A 154 -4.46 -8.81 14.25
N GLY A 155 -5.15 -8.20 13.27
CA GLY A 155 -4.55 -7.87 11.97
C GLY A 155 -4.22 -9.07 11.09
N MET A 156 -4.87 -10.22 11.32
CA MET A 156 -4.73 -11.41 10.49
C MET A 156 -5.99 -11.66 9.68
N ILE A 157 -5.84 -11.97 8.41
CA ILE A 157 -6.92 -12.43 7.53
C ILE A 157 -6.59 -13.81 6.95
N GLU A 158 -7.60 -14.63 6.79
CA GLU A 158 -7.51 -15.91 6.11
C GLU A 158 -8.10 -15.79 4.72
N TYR A 159 -7.30 -16.05 3.70
CA TYR A 159 -7.76 -16.15 2.33
C TYR A 159 -8.59 -17.43 2.10
N LEU A 160 -9.69 -17.33 1.37
CA LEU A 160 -10.65 -18.40 1.10
C LEU A 160 -10.57 -18.84 -0.37
N PRO A 161 -9.71 -19.81 -0.74
CA PRO A 161 -9.44 -20.18 -2.14
C PRO A 161 -10.69 -20.62 -2.92
N GLY A 162 -11.69 -21.20 -2.26
CA GLY A 162 -12.94 -21.64 -2.87
C GLY A 162 -13.90 -20.50 -3.24
N SER A 163 -13.56 -19.26 -2.89
CA SER A 163 -14.36 -18.05 -3.16
C SER A 163 -13.62 -17.06 -4.06
N ASP A 164 -12.69 -17.54 -4.89
CA ASP A 164 -11.97 -16.70 -5.86
C ASP A 164 -12.94 -16.08 -6.86
N GLY A 165 -12.73 -14.80 -7.13
CA GLY A 165 -13.49 -14.08 -8.14
C GLY A 165 -12.88 -14.21 -9.54
N THR A 166 -13.60 -13.67 -10.51
CA THR A 166 -13.27 -13.69 -11.93
C THR A 166 -13.34 -12.30 -12.54
N LEU A 167 -12.67 -12.12 -13.68
CA LEU A 167 -12.91 -11.01 -14.59
C LEU A 167 -13.87 -11.51 -15.68
N GLU A 168 -15.01 -10.84 -15.82
CA GLU A 168 -15.99 -11.10 -16.85
C GLU A 168 -15.86 -10.05 -17.96
N VAL A 169 -15.71 -10.52 -19.20
CA VAL A 169 -15.65 -9.69 -20.40
C VAL A 169 -16.84 -10.03 -21.27
N THR A 170 -17.71 -9.05 -21.51
CA THR A 170 -18.92 -9.22 -22.31
C THR A 170 -18.85 -8.35 -23.55
N GLU A 171 -19.16 -8.88 -24.73
CA GLU A 171 -19.29 -8.09 -25.94
C GLU A 171 -20.43 -7.09 -25.83
N THR A 172 -20.18 -5.89 -26.31
CA THR A 172 -21.18 -4.83 -26.48
C THR A 172 -21.30 -4.51 -27.98
N ARG A 173 -22.22 -3.62 -28.34
CA ARG A 173 -22.36 -3.20 -29.74
C ARG A 173 -21.06 -2.64 -30.34
N ASP A 174 -20.28 -1.92 -29.52
CA ASP A 174 -19.16 -1.10 -30.01
C ASP A 174 -17.80 -1.54 -29.40
N GLY A 175 -17.77 -2.62 -28.60
CA GLY A 175 -16.55 -3.10 -27.93
C GLY A 175 -16.83 -4.10 -26.82
N PHE A 176 -16.36 -3.82 -25.59
CA PHE A 176 -16.47 -4.74 -24.45
C PHE A 176 -16.86 -4.01 -23.17
N ALA A 177 -17.69 -4.66 -22.34
CA ALA A 177 -17.91 -4.31 -20.94
C ALA A 177 -17.11 -5.29 -20.05
N LEU A 178 -16.39 -4.73 -19.08
CA LEU A 178 -15.58 -5.49 -18.13
C LEU A 178 -16.17 -5.32 -16.74
N SER A 179 -16.45 -6.44 -16.08
CA SER A 179 -16.87 -6.49 -14.68
C SER A 179 -16.04 -7.52 -13.92
N VAL A 180 -15.96 -7.36 -12.62
CA VAL A 180 -15.40 -8.38 -11.73
C VAL A 180 -16.54 -9.01 -10.95
N ASN A 181 -16.47 -10.33 -10.82
CA ASN A 181 -17.46 -11.10 -10.09
C ASN A 181 -16.79 -11.81 -8.93
N SER A 182 -17.24 -11.59 -7.69
CA SER A 182 -16.75 -12.36 -6.56
C SER A 182 -17.23 -13.81 -6.70
N GLY A 183 -16.42 -14.76 -6.22
CA GLY A 183 -16.94 -16.08 -5.94
C GLY A 183 -18.03 -16.03 -4.87
N SER A 184 -18.56 -17.19 -4.48
CA SER A 184 -19.53 -17.26 -3.38
C SER A 184 -18.82 -16.88 -2.05
N VAL A 185 -19.06 -15.68 -1.55
CA VAL A 185 -18.49 -15.17 -0.30
C VAL A 185 -19.34 -15.65 0.87
N PRO A 186 -18.81 -16.41 1.84
CA PRO A 186 -19.56 -16.85 3.01
C PRO A 186 -19.93 -15.69 3.95
N VAL A 187 -21.00 -15.86 4.72
CA VAL A 187 -21.33 -14.94 5.82
C VAL A 187 -20.19 -14.87 6.84
N GLY A 188 -19.88 -13.67 7.33
CA GLY A 188 -18.74 -13.41 8.21
C GLY A 188 -17.38 -13.41 7.49
N ALA A 189 -17.40 -13.40 6.16
CA ALA A 189 -16.26 -13.12 5.30
C ALA A 189 -16.53 -11.86 4.47
N PHE A 190 -15.49 -11.34 3.82
CA PHE A 190 -15.58 -10.23 2.89
C PHE A 190 -14.81 -10.52 1.61
N SER A 191 -15.14 -9.83 0.54
CA SER A 191 -14.39 -9.89 -0.72
C SER A 191 -13.91 -8.51 -1.12
N ASP A 192 -12.62 -8.38 -1.42
CA ASP A 192 -12.00 -7.12 -1.85
C ASP A 192 -11.51 -7.22 -3.29
N SER A 193 -11.67 -6.13 -4.05
CA SER A 193 -11.12 -5.97 -5.40
C SER A 193 -10.46 -4.61 -5.58
N LEU A 194 -9.55 -4.52 -6.57
CA LEU A 194 -8.84 -3.30 -6.94
C LEU A 194 -8.90 -3.12 -8.45
N ALA A 195 -9.19 -1.90 -8.90
CA ALA A 195 -9.06 -1.52 -10.29
C ALA A 195 -8.39 -0.14 -10.41
N LEU A 196 -7.50 0.01 -11.40
CA LEU A 196 -7.06 1.29 -11.90
C LEU A 196 -7.58 1.41 -13.33
N THR A 197 -8.27 2.50 -13.65
CA THR A 197 -8.78 2.81 -14.99
C THR A 197 -8.25 4.16 -15.43
N SER A 198 -7.96 4.32 -16.73
CA SER A 198 -7.49 5.57 -17.30
C SER A 198 -8.10 5.79 -18.68
N GLU A 199 -8.20 7.04 -19.11
CA GLU A 199 -8.49 7.44 -20.49
C GLU A 199 -7.21 7.71 -21.30
N GLN A 200 -6.05 7.23 -20.81
CA GLN A 200 -4.74 7.42 -21.41
C GLN A 200 -3.94 6.12 -21.40
N LEU A 201 -2.90 6.05 -22.24
CA LEU A 201 -1.87 5.02 -22.15
C LEU A 201 -0.99 5.31 -20.95
N LEU A 202 -0.85 4.32 -20.06
CA LEU A 202 -0.05 4.43 -18.83
C LEU A 202 1.25 3.62 -18.91
N PHE A 203 1.34 2.61 -19.80
CA PHE A 203 2.45 1.68 -19.84
C PHE A 203 3.14 1.66 -21.20
N ASP A 204 4.45 1.73 -21.21
CA ASP A 204 5.25 1.33 -22.38
C ASP A 204 5.65 -0.15 -22.27
N TRP A 205 4.83 -1.02 -22.88
CA TRP A 205 5.08 -2.46 -22.85
C TRP A 205 6.28 -2.92 -23.68
N ASN A 206 6.96 -2.03 -24.43
CA ASN A 206 8.21 -2.31 -25.11
C ASN A 206 9.41 -2.00 -24.23
N ASP A 207 9.23 -1.29 -23.14
CA ASP A 207 10.27 -0.97 -22.19
C ASP A 207 10.47 -2.10 -21.17
N SER A 208 11.72 -2.57 -21.05
CA SER A 208 12.10 -3.64 -20.13
C SER A 208 11.95 -3.25 -18.66
N ASP A 209 12.12 -1.96 -18.35
CA ASP A 209 12.02 -1.46 -16.98
C ASP A 209 10.58 -1.43 -16.53
N THR A 210 9.64 -1.05 -17.42
CA THR A 210 8.19 -1.18 -17.20
C THR A 210 7.80 -2.64 -16.92
N LEU A 211 8.24 -3.60 -17.74
CA LEU A 211 7.97 -5.02 -17.54
C LEU A 211 8.53 -5.51 -16.21
N THR A 212 9.79 -5.17 -15.91
CA THR A 212 10.45 -5.57 -14.65
C THR A 212 9.80 -4.94 -13.45
N HIS A 213 9.35 -3.68 -13.56
CA HIS A 213 8.66 -2.99 -12.49
C HIS A 213 7.33 -3.68 -12.15
N TRP A 214 6.46 -3.86 -13.13
CA TRP A 214 5.10 -4.36 -12.92
C TRP A 214 5.04 -5.86 -12.60
N GLN A 215 6.02 -6.69 -12.96
CA GLN A 215 6.10 -8.09 -12.54
C GLN A 215 6.30 -8.27 -11.02
N ASN A 216 6.73 -7.23 -10.31
CA ASN A 216 6.91 -7.28 -8.86
C ASN A 216 5.61 -7.13 -8.05
N TYR A 217 4.52 -6.69 -8.70
CA TYR A 217 3.23 -6.49 -8.04
C TYR A 217 2.35 -7.72 -8.21
N ARG A 218 2.27 -8.51 -7.13
CA ARG A 218 1.59 -9.82 -7.12
C ARG A 218 0.44 -9.81 -6.13
N PHE A 219 -0.56 -8.94 -6.39
CA PHE A 219 -1.71 -8.72 -5.49
C PHE A 219 -2.59 -9.96 -5.29
N THR A 220 -2.41 -11.02 -6.08
CA THR A 220 -3.17 -12.27 -5.96
C THR A 220 -2.36 -13.44 -5.40
N ASP A 221 -1.05 -13.24 -5.12
CA ASP A 221 -0.14 -14.31 -4.65
C ASP A 221 0.26 -14.13 -3.18
N ASP A 222 1.45 -13.61 -2.92
CA ASP A 222 2.01 -13.40 -1.57
C ASP A 222 1.70 -12.02 -0.99
N ASN A 223 1.23 -11.10 -1.82
CA ASN A 223 0.82 -9.77 -1.44
C ASN A 223 -0.69 -9.60 -1.61
N ARG A 224 -1.30 -8.82 -0.73
CA ARG A 224 -2.72 -8.45 -0.81
C ARG A 224 -2.86 -6.96 -0.57
N TRP A 225 -3.55 -6.31 -1.49
CA TRP A 225 -4.08 -4.99 -1.23
C TRP A 225 -5.57 -5.12 -0.95
N CYS A 226 -5.94 -4.95 0.31
CA CYS A 226 -7.31 -4.96 0.76
C CYS A 226 -7.85 -3.54 0.92
N PHE A 227 -9.15 -3.40 1.09
CA PHE A 227 -9.81 -2.11 1.29
C PHE A 227 -9.23 -1.31 2.47
N ASP A 228 -8.80 -1.99 3.53
CA ASP A 228 -8.25 -1.41 4.75
C ASP A 228 -6.71 -1.43 4.82
N GLY A 229 -6.02 -1.83 3.77
CA GLY A 229 -4.57 -1.70 3.67
C GLY A 229 -3.85 -2.92 3.11
N TYR A 230 -2.55 -2.96 3.41
CA TYR A 230 -1.63 -3.94 2.88
C TYR A 230 -1.48 -5.15 3.80
N TYR A 231 -1.55 -6.33 3.19
CA TYR A 231 -1.34 -7.61 3.87
C TYR A 231 -0.28 -8.43 3.13
N TYR A 232 0.50 -9.16 3.90
CA TYR A 232 1.55 -10.04 3.39
C TYR A 232 1.42 -11.45 3.98
N THR A 233 1.90 -12.46 3.25
CA THR A 233 1.92 -13.85 3.74
C THR A 233 2.52 -13.92 5.14
N ALA A 234 1.79 -14.48 6.08
CA ALA A 234 2.22 -14.55 7.47
C ALA A 234 3.38 -15.54 7.62
N PRO A 235 4.55 -15.11 8.15
CA PRO A 235 5.61 -16.02 8.54
C PRO A 235 5.15 -16.96 9.67
N PRO A 236 5.80 -18.14 9.84
CA PRO A 236 5.42 -19.13 10.85
C PRO A 236 5.46 -18.62 12.29
N GLU A 237 6.23 -17.58 12.54
CA GLU A 237 6.38 -16.97 13.86
C GLU A 237 5.24 -16.04 14.24
N TYR A 238 4.36 -15.68 13.29
CA TYR A 238 3.23 -14.79 13.54
C TYR A 238 1.98 -15.56 13.99
N TYR A 239 1.17 -14.94 14.84
CA TYR A 239 -0.07 -15.55 15.33
C TYR A 239 -1.24 -14.54 15.33
N PRO A 240 -2.49 -15.05 15.19
CA PRO A 240 -2.86 -16.44 14.93
C PRO A 240 -2.33 -16.90 13.55
N LEU A 241 -1.93 -18.16 13.43
CA LEU A 241 -1.40 -18.76 12.21
C LEU A 241 -2.29 -19.90 11.73
N GLY A 242 -2.42 -20.04 10.43
CA GLY A 242 -3.11 -21.13 9.73
C GLY A 242 -2.73 -21.13 8.25
N ASP A 243 -3.26 -22.10 7.50
CA ASP A 243 -3.09 -22.13 6.06
C ASP A 243 -3.74 -20.90 5.42
N ASN A 244 -3.09 -20.31 4.41
CA ASN A 244 -3.57 -19.14 3.69
C ASN A 244 -3.75 -17.85 4.54
N TYR A 245 -3.00 -17.71 5.64
CA TYR A 245 -3.06 -16.52 6.47
C TYR A 245 -2.13 -15.43 5.97
N PHE A 246 -2.65 -14.18 6.04
CA PHE A 246 -1.95 -12.95 5.69
C PHE A 246 -2.03 -12.00 6.88
N HIS A 247 -0.93 -11.31 7.17
CA HIS A 247 -0.90 -10.32 8.25
C HIS A 247 -0.88 -8.89 7.71
N ALA A 248 -1.57 -7.98 8.41
CA ALA A 248 -1.48 -6.56 8.14
C ALA A 248 -0.04 -6.09 8.38
N LEU A 249 0.58 -5.51 7.36
CA LEU A 249 1.96 -5.08 7.40
C LEU A 249 2.06 -3.55 7.32
N PRO A 250 2.43 -2.87 8.41
CA PRO A 250 2.58 -1.40 8.41
C PRO A 250 3.57 -0.90 7.37
N GLY A 251 4.64 -1.64 7.10
CA GLY A 251 5.67 -1.29 6.12
C GLY A 251 5.21 -1.23 4.67
N ALA A 252 4.07 -1.84 4.32
CA ALA A 252 3.42 -1.74 3.00
C ALA A 252 4.41 -1.80 1.80
N TYR A 253 5.23 -2.83 1.73
CA TYR A 253 6.37 -2.95 0.79
C TYR A 253 6.04 -2.61 -0.66
N ILE A 254 4.89 -3.04 -1.17
CA ILE A 254 4.45 -2.72 -2.54
C ILE A 254 4.30 -1.20 -2.70
N THR A 255 3.64 -0.53 -1.77
CA THR A 255 3.45 0.92 -1.79
C THR A 255 4.80 1.65 -1.79
N CYS A 256 5.75 1.18 -0.97
CA CYS A 256 7.10 1.75 -0.92
C CYS A 256 7.84 1.63 -2.27
N LYS A 257 7.60 0.57 -3.03
CA LYS A 257 8.16 0.42 -4.38
C LYS A 257 7.47 1.32 -5.40
N ILE A 258 6.14 1.34 -5.39
CA ILE A 258 5.32 2.13 -6.33
C ILE A 258 5.69 3.61 -6.26
N VAL A 259 5.82 4.20 -5.08
CA VAL A 259 6.09 5.64 -4.92
C VAL A 259 7.52 6.06 -5.28
N ARG A 260 8.41 5.13 -5.58
CA ARG A 260 9.77 5.43 -6.06
C ARG A 260 9.84 5.76 -7.55
N VAL A 261 8.76 5.58 -8.30
CA VAL A 261 8.70 5.81 -9.75
C VAL A 261 7.96 7.12 -10.03
N PRO A 262 8.69 8.23 -10.28
CA PRO A 262 8.08 9.56 -10.34
C PRO A 262 7.24 9.81 -11.61
N GLU A 263 7.60 9.19 -12.74
CA GLU A 263 7.07 9.52 -14.07
C GLU A 263 5.91 8.62 -14.52
N ASP A 264 5.61 7.55 -13.79
CA ASP A 264 4.55 6.61 -14.12
C ASP A 264 3.20 7.04 -13.50
N GLY A 265 2.23 7.37 -14.36
CA GLY A 265 0.90 7.81 -13.94
C GLY A 265 0.12 6.76 -13.17
N ALA A 266 0.30 5.48 -13.47
CA ALA A 266 -0.31 4.37 -12.72
C ALA A 266 0.32 4.26 -11.33
N CYS A 267 1.66 4.35 -11.23
CA CYS A 267 2.38 4.36 -9.96
C CYS A 267 1.97 5.56 -9.10
N ARG A 268 1.84 6.75 -9.68
CA ARG A 268 1.37 7.93 -8.95
C ARG A 268 0.00 7.68 -8.34
N MET A 269 -0.98 7.27 -9.11
CA MET A 269 -2.36 7.11 -8.64
C MET A 269 -2.52 5.95 -7.65
N LEU A 270 -1.89 4.81 -7.90
CA LEU A 270 -1.87 3.68 -6.95
C LEU A 270 -1.12 4.06 -5.67
N GLY A 271 0.05 4.71 -5.79
CA GLY A 271 0.86 5.13 -4.65
C GLY A 271 0.10 6.10 -3.74
N ILE A 272 -0.58 7.10 -4.30
CA ILE A 272 -1.43 8.04 -3.55
C ILE A 272 -2.56 7.29 -2.84
N ALA A 273 -3.30 6.44 -3.56
CA ALA A 273 -4.42 5.70 -2.99
C ALA A 273 -3.97 4.77 -1.85
N MET A 274 -2.85 4.06 -2.04
CA MET A 274 -2.31 3.15 -1.04
C MET A 274 -1.75 3.87 0.18
N LEU A 275 -0.96 4.93 -0.02
CA LEU A 275 -0.41 5.70 1.09
C LEU A 275 -1.50 6.38 1.91
N ASP A 276 -2.55 6.91 1.27
CA ASP A 276 -3.65 7.55 2.00
C ASP A 276 -4.34 6.58 2.96
N VAL A 277 -4.55 5.33 2.55
CA VAL A 277 -5.11 4.28 3.41
C VAL A 277 -4.17 3.94 4.56
N MET A 278 -2.87 3.78 4.28
CA MET A 278 -1.90 3.35 5.29
C MET A 278 -1.61 4.44 6.32
N ARG A 279 -1.40 5.70 5.90
CA ARG A 279 -1.10 6.83 6.81
C ARG A 279 -2.22 7.09 7.82
N ARG A 280 -3.48 6.80 7.48
CA ARG A 280 -4.66 6.96 8.37
C ARG A 280 -4.65 5.98 9.54
N GLN A 281 -3.77 4.98 9.54
CA GLN A 281 -3.60 4.02 10.64
C GLN A 281 -2.62 4.51 11.72
N GLN A 282 -2.03 5.70 11.55
CA GLN A 282 -1.15 6.31 12.55
C GLN A 282 -1.89 6.53 13.87
N ASN A 283 -1.34 6.01 14.97
CA ASN A 283 -1.92 6.17 16.30
C ASN A 283 -1.58 7.55 16.92
N GLU A 284 -2.07 7.78 18.13
CA GLU A 284 -1.85 9.03 18.85
C GLU A 284 -0.38 9.26 19.23
N LEU A 285 0.40 8.19 19.39
CA LEU A 285 1.83 8.27 19.67
C LEU A 285 2.67 8.65 18.44
N GLY A 286 2.13 8.51 17.24
CA GLY A 286 2.81 8.88 16.00
C GLY A 286 3.31 7.71 15.15
N PHE A 287 3.09 6.45 15.54
CA PHE A 287 3.48 5.29 14.75
C PHE A 287 2.26 4.46 14.30
N ILE A 288 2.47 3.51 13.38
CA ILE A 288 1.46 2.52 12.99
C ILE A 288 1.76 1.21 13.71
N PRO A 289 0.85 0.72 14.58
CA PRO A 289 1.07 -0.51 15.33
C PRO A 289 1.11 -1.76 14.44
N SER A 290 2.07 -2.65 14.71
CA SER A 290 2.08 -4.01 14.16
C SER A 290 1.04 -4.84 14.91
N ARG A 291 -0.14 -5.03 14.27
CA ARG A 291 -1.30 -5.66 14.90
C ARG A 291 -1.15 -7.17 15.08
N ALA A 292 -0.44 -7.84 14.17
CA ALA A 292 -0.17 -9.28 14.28
C ALA A 292 0.86 -9.58 15.37
N GLY A 293 0.63 -10.62 16.16
CA GLY A 293 1.59 -11.03 17.18
C GLY A 293 2.74 -11.84 16.59
N SER A 294 3.91 -11.78 17.24
CA SER A 294 5.06 -12.61 16.91
C SER A 294 5.44 -13.49 18.12
N THR A 295 5.51 -14.81 17.92
CA THR A 295 5.82 -15.77 18.98
C THR A 295 7.23 -15.54 19.55
N TRP A 296 8.21 -15.21 18.71
CA TRP A 296 9.56 -14.96 19.19
C TRP A 296 9.68 -13.62 19.92
N LEU A 297 9.04 -12.55 19.43
CA LEU A 297 9.01 -11.25 20.13
C LEU A 297 8.36 -11.38 21.52
N LYS A 298 7.27 -12.17 21.60
CA LYS A 298 6.60 -12.47 22.86
C LYS A 298 7.50 -13.25 23.81
N ASN A 299 8.14 -14.31 23.32
CA ASN A 299 8.95 -15.19 24.17
C ASN A 299 10.24 -14.50 24.65
N ASP A 300 10.94 -13.80 23.76
CA ASP A 300 12.24 -13.20 24.06
C ASP A 300 12.10 -11.88 24.80
N TYR A 301 11.13 -11.03 24.40
CA TYR A 301 11.04 -9.65 24.85
C TYR A 301 9.74 -9.30 25.59
N GLY A 302 8.75 -10.19 25.62
CA GLY A 302 7.44 -9.93 26.23
C GLY A 302 6.57 -9.00 25.41
N ILE A 303 6.81 -8.90 24.10
CA ILE A 303 6.11 -8.02 23.18
C ILE A 303 4.83 -8.67 22.68
N GLU A 304 3.68 -8.05 22.93
CA GLU A 304 2.35 -8.46 22.51
C GLU A 304 1.92 -7.77 21.20
N PRO A 305 0.81 -8.18 20.55
CA PRO A 305 0.25 -7.51 19.38
C PRO A 305 -0.01 -6.01 19.61
N GLY A 306 0.22 -5.19 18.59
CA GLY A 306 0.09 -3.73 18.70
C GLY A 306 1.41 -3.01 18.96
N TYR A 307 2.51 -3.72 18.83
CA TYR A 307 3.85 -3.19 19.07
C TYR A 307 4.34 -2.23 17.97
N TYR A 308 5.34 -1.46 18.34
CA TYR A 308 6.14 -0.65 17.45
C TYR A 308 7.27 -1.48 16.82
N ASP A 309 7.33 -1.50 15.49
CA ASP A 309 8.41 -2.02 14.67
C ASP A 309 9.05 -0.84 13.94
N THR A 310 10.31 -0.57 14.22
CA THR A 310 11.02 0.59 13.68
C THR A 310 11.12 0.51 12.17
N ARG A 311 11.42 -0.67 11.59
CA ARG A 311 11.59 -0.83 10.15
C ARG A 311 10.29 -0.65 9.38
N PHE A 312 9.21 -1.27 9.81
CA PHE A 312 7.91 -1.17 9.13
C PHE A 312 7.42 0.28 9.11
N ASN A 313 7.55 0.97 10.22
CA ASN A 313 7.17 2.38 10.29
C ASN A 313 8.07 3.26 9.44
N THR A 314 9.38 3.09 9.55
CA THR A 314 10.35 3.88 8.79
C THR A 314 10.15 3.73 7.29
N ASP A 315 9.94 2.50 6.77
CA ASP A 315 9.70 2.25 5.36
C ASP A 315 8.45 3.00 4.86
N LEU A 316 7.35 2.96 5.62
CA LEU A 316 6.13 3.66 5.23
C LEU A 316 6.28 5.19 5.24
N TRP A 317 6.84 5.76 6.33
CA TRP A 317 6.98 7.21 6.43
C TRP A 317 8.04 7.76 5.46
N LEU A 318 9.04 6.97 5.11
CA LEU A 318 9.94 7.28 4.01
C LEU A 318 9.20 7.27 2.65
N ALA A 319 8.23 6.36 2.47
CA ALA A 319 7.38 6.38 1.28
C ALA A 319 6.49 7.64 1.21
N VAL A 320 6.04 8.17 2.34
CA VAL A 320 5.34 9.48 2.40
C VAL A 320 6.28 10.62 2.00
N VAL A 321 7.54 10.62 2.44
CA VAL A 321 8.55 11.60 1.99
C VAL A 321 8.81 11.45 0.48
N ASN A 322 8.92 10.24 -0.03
CA ASN A 322 9.05 9.99 -1.47
C ASN A 322 7.84 10.51 -2.26
N ALA A 323 6.62 10.34 -1.76
CA ALA A 323 5.42 10.87 -2.42
C ALA A 323 5.40 12.40 -2.44
N ALA A 324 5.89 13.05 -1.39
CA ALA A 324 6.05 14.50 -1.37
C ALA A 324 7.07 14.97 -2.42
N GLU A 325 8.21 14.29 -2.53
CA GLU A 325 9.26 14.63 -3.49
C GLU A 325 8.86 14.30 -4.95
N ASN A 326 8.26 13.14 -5.19
CA ASN A 326 7.96 12.65 -6.54
C ASN A 326 6.62 13.14 -7.08
N TYR A 327 5.61 13.30 -6.22
CA TYR A 327 4.24 13.62 -6.62
C TYR A 327 3.75 14.95 -6.08
N GLY A 328 4.55 15.65 -5.24
CA GLY A 328 4.18 16.94 -4.66
C GLY A 328 3.15 16.85 -3.53
N VAL A 329 2.89 15.67 -2.96
CA VAL A 329 1.90 15.47 -1.88
C VAL A 329 2.53 15.90 -0.55
N THR A 330 2.70 17.20 -0.36
CA THR A 330 3.38 17.76 0.83
C THR A 330 2.48 17.83 2.06
N GLU A 331 1.17 17.77 1.90
CA GLU A 331 0.19 17.85 3.01
C GLU A 331 0.26 16.66 3.99
N TRP A 332 0.95 15.57 3.62
CA TRP A 332 1.16 14.42 4.49
C TRP A 332 2.46 14.49 5.29
N LEU A 333 3.36 15.42 4.98
CA LEU A 333 4.63 15.61 5.70
C LEU A 333 4.45 15.90 7.21
N PRO A 334 3.41 16.62 7.68
CA PRO A 334 3.16 16.75 9.12
C PRO A 334 2.93 15.42 9.84
N GLN A 335 2.39 14.39 9.19
CA GLN A 335 2.26 13.05 9.78
C GLN A 335 3.60 12.31 9.82
N ALA A 336 4.42 12.43 8.76
CA ALA A 336 5.79 11.92 8.78
C ALA A 336 6.64 12.62 9.83
N GLN A 337 6.43 13.92 10.04
CA GLN A 337 7.08 14.70 11.12
C GLN A 337 6.65 14.21 12.50
N ARG A 338 5.35 13.94 12.72
CA ARG A 338 4.88 13.36 13.99
C ARG A 338 5.50 12.00 14.29
N TYR A 339 5.70 11.17 13.25
CA TYR A 339 6.47 9.93 13.40
C TYR A 339 7.94 10.20 13.72
N ALA A 340 8.58 11.17 13.08
CA ALA A 340 9.95 11.52 13.37
C ALA A 340 10.13 12.04 14.81
N ASP A 341 9.20 12.84 15.32
CA ASP A 341 9.19 13.27 16.71
C ASP A 341 9.12 12.09 17.69
N PHE A 342 8.23 11.12 17.39
CA PHE A 342 8.17 9.86 18.14
C PHE A 342 9.48 9.06 18.03
N LEU A 343 10.03 8.88 16.82
CA LEU A 343 11.29 8.14 16.62
C LEU A 343 12.46 8.79 17.38
N VAL A 344 12.54 10.11 17.38
CA VAL A 344 13.59 10.85 18.12
C VAL A 344 13.48 10.61 19.63
N ASP A 345 12.27 10.76 20.19
CA ASP A 345 12.03 10.47 21.60
C ASP A 345 12.31 8.99 21.94
N TYR A 346 11.87 8.09 21.07
CA TYR A 346 12.13 6.66 21.18
C TYR A 346 13.64 6.35 21.19
N ALA A 347 14.40 6.92 20.26
CA ALA A 347 15.85 6.71 20.16
C ALA A 347 16.60 7.20 21.40
N GLU A 348 16.16 8.29 22.02
CA GLU A 348 16.75 8.79 23.27
C GLU A 348 16.52 7.86 24.46
N ASN A 349 15.38 7.16 24.49
CA ASN A 349 14.96 6.34 25.62
C ASN A 349 15.21 4.84 25.42
N HIS A 350 15.35 4.38 24.16
CA HIS A 350 15.44 2.96 23.78
C HIS A 350 16.63 2.68 22.86
N HIS A 351 17.85 2.85 23.38
CA HIS A 351 19.09 2.55 22.68
C HIS A 351 19.98 1.62 23.51
N SER A 352 20.94 0.99 22.85
CA SER A 352 21.90 0.09 23.48
C SER A 352 22.94 0.87 24.31
N SER A 353 23.24 0.36 25.49
CA SER A 353 24.31 0.90 26.36
C SER A 353 25.73 0.55 25.88
N VAL A 354 25.89 -0.12 24.76
CA VAL A 354 27.19 -0.47 24.18
C VAL A 354 27.90 0.73 23.56
N THR A 355 27.15 1.79 23.24
CA THR A 355 27.68 3.06 22.76
C THR A 355 27.94 4.03 23.92
N THR A 356 28.80 5.00 23.69
CA THR A 356 29.20 6.01 24.69
C THR A 356 28.99 7.44 24.16
N GLY A 357 28.93 8.39 25.06
CA GLY A 357 28.69 9.80 24.72
C GLY A 357 27.25 10.00 24.22
N ASP A 358 27.11 10.66 23.07
CA ASP A 358 25.82 10.96 22.44
C ASP A 358 25.49 10.01 21.26
N ALA A 359 26.29 8.97 21.06
CA ALA A 359 26.08 7.99 20.00
C ALA A 359 24.88 7.10 20.32
N LEU A 360 24.01 6.89 19.34
CA LEU A 360 22.80 6.08 19.47
C LEU A 360 22.92 4.78 18.69
N LEU A 361 22.47 3.68 19.27
CA LEU A 361 22.24 2.41 18.61
C LEU A 361 20.83 1.94 18.99
N VAL A 362 19.84 2.28 18.18
CA VAL A 362 18.41 2.23 18.51
C VAL A 362 17.90 0.79 18.49
N GLN A 363 17.06 0.45 19.44
CA GLN A 363 16.41 -0.87 19.54
C GLN A 363 15.28 -1.03 18.50
N ASP A 364 15.10 -2.24 17.96
CA ASP A 364 14.19 -2.49 16.83
C ASP A 364 12.70 -2.48 17.19
N TYR A 365 12.35 -2.93 18.40
CA TYR A 365 10.96 -3.19 18.79
C TYR A 365 10.64 -2.66 20.18
N TRP A 366 9.39 -2.29 20.36
CA TRP A 366 8.89 -1.81 21.65
C TRP A 366 7.37 -1.98 21.75
N HIS A 367 6.86 -2.12 22.97
CA HIS A 367 5.43 -2.14 23.24
C HIS A 367 5.07 -1.05 24.27
N PRO A 368 3.99 -0.26 24.06
CA PRO A 368 3.57 0.81 24.99
C PRO A 368 3.31 0.32 26.42
N ASP A 369 2.81 -0.90 26.58
CA ASP A 369 2.55 -1.48 27.89
C ASP A 369 3.81 -2.06 28.56
N GLY A 370 4.97 -1.89 27.93
CA GLY A 370 6.28 -2.33 28.41
C GLY A 370 6.82 -3.55 27.66
N SER A 371 8.14 -3.59 27.50
CA SER A 371 8.90 -4.69 26.91
C SER A 371 10.30 -4.72 27.51
N LYS A 372 10.98 -5.88 27.42
CA LYS A 372 12.41 -5.94 27.68
C LYS A 372 13.17 -5.20 26.57
N PRO A 373 14.38 -4.67 26.86
CA PRO A 373 15.24 -4.10 25.82
C PRO A 373 15.47 -5.10 24.67
N THR A 374 15.24 -4.65 23.44
CA THR A 374 15.41 -5.50 22.26
C THR A 374 16.79 -5.31 21.63
N HIS A 375 17.13 -6.14 20.67
CA HIS A 375 18.33 -5.97 19.87
C HIS A 375 18.20 -4.77 18.92
N THR A 376 19.32 -4.40 18.30
CA THR A 376 19.38 -3.47 17.17
C THR A 376 19.80 -4.22 15.92
N SER A 377 19.06 -4.14 14.83
CA SER A 377 19.46 -4.65 13.52
C SER A 377 20.05 -3.52 12.69
N LEU A 378 21.12 -3.83 11.94
CA LEU A 378 21.81 -2.80 11.17
C LEU A 378 20.95 -2.21 10.04
N ASN A 379 20.09 -3.02 9.44
CA ASN A 379 19.13 -2.56 8.42
C ASN A 379 18.03 -1.67 8.99
N HIS A 380 17.48 -1.94 10.19
CA HIS A 380 16.54 -1.07 10.87
C HIS A 380 17.21 0.28 11.15
N HIS A 381 18.31 0.24 11.86
CA HIS A 381 19.04 1.43 12.30
C HIS A 381 19.52 2.33 11.12
N SER A 382 19.98 1.72 10.04
CA SER A 382 20.35 2.47 8.82
C SER A 382 19.14 3.12 8.16
N SER A 383 18.01 2.42 8.08
CA SER A 383 16.76 2.94 7.52
C SER A 383 16.22 4.13 8.32
N GLU A 384 16.27 4.05 9.64
CA GLU A 384 15.87 5.15 10.55
C GLU A 384 16.71 6.41 10.30
N ALA A 385 18.04 6.27 10.23
CA ALA A 385 18.93 7.40 9.92
C ALA A 385 18.66 7.97 8.51
N ILE A 386 18.38 7.12 7.51
CA ILE A 386 17.98 7.54 6.16
C ILE A 386 16.70 8.37 6.20
N PHE A 387 15.68 7.87 6.91
CA PHE A 387 14.41 8.59 7.05
C PHE A 387 14.60 9.97 7.68
N LEU A 388 15.32 10.05 8.78
CA LEU A 388 15.57 11.31 9.48
C LEU A 388 16.34 12.31 8.60
N TYR A 389 17.37 11.87 7.85
CA TYR A 389 18.06 12.73 6.90
C TYR A 389 17.14 13.22 5.75
N ARG A 390 16.34 12.33 5.20
CA ARG A 390 15.44 12.67 4.11
C ARG A 390 14.34 13.63 4.55
N LEU A 391 13.70 13.34 5.68
CA LEU A 391 12.67 14.23 6.23
C LEU A 391 13.25 15.61 6.57
N ALA A 392 14.42 15.65 7.25
CA ALA A 392 15.10 16.92 7.59
C ALA A 392 15.29 17.79 6.34
N ALA A 393 15.73 17.19 5.24
CA ALA A 393 15.92 17.88 3.97
C ALA A 393 14.60 18.35 3.34
N SER A 394 13.54 17.56 3.44
CA SER A 394 12.23 17.86 2.83
C SER A 394 11.47 18.97 3.54
N ILE A 395 11.61 19.08 4.88
CA ILE A 395 10.88 20.09 5.68
C ILE A 395 11.77 21.21 6.23
N GLY A 396 13.09 21.15 6.00
CA GLY A 396 14.05 22.17 6.49
C GLY A 396 14.33 22.13 7.99
N GLU A 397 14.12 20.98 8.67
CA GLU A 397 14.26 20.82 10.12
C GLU A 397 15.57 20.08 10.49
N GLU A 398 16.64 20.82 10.72
CA GLU A 398 17.99 20.29 11.01
C GLU A 398 18.05 19.34 12.23
N ARG A 399 17.16 19.49 13.21
CA ARG A 399 17.15 18.67 14.43
C ARG A 399 17.07 17.15 14.15
N TYR A 400 16.39 16.74 13.10
CA TYR A 400 16.29 15.33 12.72
C TYR A 400 17.61 14.81 12.13
N ALA A 401 18.27 15.62 11.31
CA ALA A 401 19.56 15.24 10.77
C ALA A 401 20.64 15.12 11.86
N LEU A 402 20.58 15.93 12.91
CA LEU A 402 21.50 15.82 14.08
C LEU A 402 21.29 14.49 14.83
N VAL A 403 20.07 13.98 14.94
CA VAL A 403 19.83 12.66 15.53
C VAL A 403 20.36 11.54 14.61
N ALA A 404 20.17 11.65 13.30
CA ALA A 404 20.76 10.71 12.33
C ALA A 404 22.31 10.71 12.42
N ASP A 405 22.96 11.87 12.62
CA ASP A 405 24.40 11.96 12.85
C ASP A 405 24.83 11.15 14.08
N ARG A 406 24.04 11.19 15.17
CA ARG A 406 24.27 10.41 16.38
C ARG A 406 24.09 8.92 16.16
N MET A 407 23.13 8.54 15.30
CA MET A 407 22.94 7.14 14.90
C MET A 407 24.10 6.62 14.07
N VAL A 408 24.65 7.42 13.14
CA VAL A 408 25.88 7.07 12.42
C VAL A 408 27.06 6.89 13.39
N ARG A 409 27.21 7.76 14.39
CA ARG A 409 28.23 7.56 15.44
C ARG A 409 28.05 6.24 16.22
N GLY A 410 26.81 5.75 16.36
CA GLY A 410 26.52 4.43 16.92
C GLY A 410 27.10 3.30 16.06
N ILE A 411 26.97 3.41 14.74
CA ILE A 411 27.60 2.48 13.79
C ILE A 411 29.13 2.55 13.92
N ASP A 412 29.72 3.75 13.97
CA ASP A 412 31.17 3.96 14.11
C ASP A 412 31.76 3.24 15.31
N GLN A 413 31.11 3.40 16.48
CA GLN A 413 31.56 2.78 17.71
C GLN A 413 31.41 1.26 17.74
N THR A 414 30.60 0.68 16.87
CA THR A 414 30.26 -0.74 16.89
C THR A 414 30.68 -1.51 15.62
N VAL A 415 31.38 -0.87 14.68
CA VAL A 415 31.70 -1.42 13.36
C VAL A 415 32.26 -2.85 13.40
N SER A 416 33.22 -3.13 14.28
CA SER A 416 33.85 -4.46 14.40
C SER A 416 32.91 -5.54 14.95
N ARG A 417 31.86 -5.15 15.68
CA ARG A 417 30.89 -6.08 16.27
C ARG A 417 29.90 -6.60 15.23
N TRP A 418 29.74 -5.90 14.10
CA TRP A 418 28.86 -6.32 13.01
C TRP A 418 29.46 -7.35 12.09
N ILE A 419 30.80 -7.48 12.05
CA ILE A 419 31.49 -8.31 11.06
C ILE A 419 31.62 -9.74 11.60
N ARG A 420 31.07 -10.70 10.84
CA ARG A 420 31.14 -12.13 11.11
C ARG A 420 32.46 -12.75 10.60
N PRO A 421 32.92 -13.86 11.22
CA PRO A 421 34.14 -14.56 10.73
C PRO A 421 34.03 -15.06 9.28
N ASP A 422 32.82 -15.32 8.76
CA ASP A 422 32.59 -15.77 7.37
C ASP A 422 32.60 -14.61 6.35
N GLY A 423 32.79 -13.39 6.81
CA GLY A 423 32.81 -12.18 6.00
C GLY A 423 31.41 -11.59 5.70
N ASN A 424 30.32 -12.22 6.22
CA ASN A 424 28.99 -11.59 6.24
C ASN A 424 28.90 -10.59 7.41
N LEU A 425 27.74 -9.94 7.55
CA LEU A 425 27.42 -9.16 8.72
C LEU A 425 26.54 -9.98 9.69
N HIS A 426 26.58 -9.64 10.97
CA HIS A 426 25.55 -10.05 11.91
C HIS A 426 24.25 -9.34 11.58
N TYR A 427 23.13 -10.07 11.67
CA TYR A 427 21.80 -9.48 11.53
C TYR A 427 21.57 -8.40 12.58
N SER A 428 21.93 -8.70 13.84
CA SER A 428 21.63 -7.81 14.96
C SER A 428 22.76 -7.80 16.00
N LEU A 429 22.77 -6.77 16.83
CA LEU A 429 23.50 -6.71 18.11
C LEU A 429 22.50 -6.75 19.27
N SER A 430 22.73 -7.64 20.23
CA SER A 430 21.97 -7.63 21.49
C SER A 430 22.19 -6.31 22.25
N PRO A 431 21.38 -5.99 23.28
CA PRO A 431 21.62 -4.81 24.14
C PRO A 431 23.03 -4.76 24.75
N ALA A 432 23.68 -5.91 24.92
CA ALA A 432 25.08 -6.01 25.38
C ALA A 432 26.12 -5.94 24.24
N GLY A 433 25.69 -5.70 22.99
CA GLY A 433 26.58 -5.58 21.81
C GLY A 433 27.13 -6.90 21.30
N VAL A 434 26.49 -8.03 21.59
CA VAL A 434 26.87 -9.34 21.07
C VAL A 434 26.14 -9.59 19.74
N GLY A 435 26.91 -9.94 18.69
CA GLY A 435 26.39 -10.23 17.35
C GLY A 435 25.52 -11.47 17.31
N GLY A 436 24.36 -11.38 16.66
CA GLY A 436 23.37 -12.44 16.49
C GLY A 436 22.96 -12.64 15.03
N GLY A 437 22.72 -13.92 14.66
CA GLY A 437 22.20 -14.26 13.34
C GLY A 437 23.11 -13.93 12.17
N ALA A 438 22.74 -14.41 10.99
CA ALA A 438 23.31 -13.97 9.71
C ALA A 438 22.38 -12.94 9.07
N ASP A 439 22.96 -11.89 8.52
CA ASP A 439 22.23 -10.80 7.87
C ASP A 439 21.56 -11.25 6.56
N TYR A 440 20.54 -10.51 6.15
CA TYR A 440 19.83 -10.67 4.88
C TYR A 440 20.80 -10.69 3.67
N PRO A 441 20.43 -11.34 2.57
CA PRO A 441 21.35 -11.46 1.43
C PRO A 441 21.88 -10.11 0.92
N TYR A 442 21.02 -9.10 0.73
CA TYR A 442 21.42 -7.81 0.14
C TYR A 442 20.76 -6.57 0.79
N LEU A 443 19.71 -6.74 1.61
CA LEU A 443 18.93 -5.62 2.15
C LEU A 443 19.80 -4.59 2.88
N THR A 444 20.59 -5.04 3.83
CA THR A 444 21.49 -4.18 4.63
C THR A 444 22.55 -3.50 3.76
N TYR A 445 23.02 -4.16 2.67
CA TYR A 445 23.92 -3.51 1.72
C TYR A 445 23.25 -2.30 1.06
N ASN A 446 22.00 -2.45 0.61
CA ASN A 446 21.26 -1.35 -0.02
C ASN A 446 21.05 -0.20 0.95
N ASP A 447 20.67 -0.50 2.21
CA ASP A 447 20.49 0.53 3.25
C ASP A 447 21.82 1.26 3.57
N LEU A 448 22.92 0.54 3.72
CA LEU A 448 24.24 1.15 3.96
C LEU A 448 24.71 2.00 2.77
N ALA A 449 24.44 1.57 1.53
CA ALA A 449 24.80 2.33 0.33
C ALA A 449 24.01 3.67 0.27
N GLU A 450 22.71 3.63 0.56
CA GLU A 450 21.89 4.83 0.59
C GLU A 450 22.28 5.75 1.77
N LEU A 451 22.49 5.20 2.96
CA LEU A 451 22.96 5.96 4.11
C LEU A 451 24.28 6.66 3.81
N GLN A 452 25.24 5.95 3.18
CA GLN A 452 26.52 6.53 2.75
C GLN A 452 26.33 7.67 1.75
N ARG A 453 25.42 7.53 0.80
CA ARG A 453 25.10 8.58 -0.18
C ARG A 453 24.58 9.86 0.51
N LEU A 454 23.68 9.70 1.46
CA LEU A 454 23.13 10.82 2.25
C LEU A 454 24.20 11.46 3.14
N TYR A 455 25.04 10.66 3.76
CA TYR A 455 26.16 11.13 4.57
C TYR A 455 27.17 11.96 3.74
N VAL A 456 27.54 11.47 2.54
CA VAL A 456 28.39 12.24 1.61
C VAL A 456 27.72 13.55 1.19
N LYS A 457 26.42 13.54 0.92
CA LYS A 457 25.67 14.77 0.59
C LYS A 457 25.75 15.79 1.72
N ARG A 458 25.74 15.34 2.99
CA ARG A 458 25.77 16.18 4.17
C ARG A 458 27.19 16.68 4.53
N PHE A 459 28.19 15.81 4.49
CA PHE A 459 29.55 16.10 5.01
C PHE A 459 30.63 16.25 3.92
N GLY A 460 30.30 15.99 2.66
CA GLY A 460 31.22 16.09 1.53
C GLY A 460 32.23 14.93 1.42
N SER A 461 32.24 13.98 2.34
CA SER A 461 33.15 12.83 2.36
C SER A 461 32.44 11.59 2.93
N PRO A 462 32.86 10.37 2.50
CA PRO A 462 32.25 9.14 2.99
C PRO A 462 32.63 8.86 4.44
N ASP A 463 31.69 8.32 5.20
CA ASP A 463 31.95 7.74 6.50
C ASP A 463 32.75 6.45 6.41
N ALA A 464 33.72 6.25 7.30
CA ALA A 464 34.66 5.12 7.26
C ALA A 464 34.01 3.80 7.71
N ALA A 465 33.17 3.82 8.73
CA ALA A 465 32.51 2.62 9.24
C ALA A 465 31.42 2.13 8.30
N ILE A 466 30.55 3.01 7.81
CA ILE A 466 29.54 2.67 6.81
C ILE A 466 30.20 2.07 5.56
N ARG A 467 31.27 2.69 5.06
CA ARG A 467 32.05 2.19 3.92
C ARG A 467 32.64 0.80 4.21
N THR A 468 33.20 0.58 5.38
CA THR A 468 33.77 -0.71 5.80
C THR A 468 32.72 -1.80 5.79
N LEU A 469 31.55 -1.53 6.43
CA LEU A 469 30.45 -2.51 6.49
C LEU A 469 29.85 -2.80 5.11
N ALA A 470 29.60 -1.78 4.30
CA ALA A 470 29.09 -1.93 2.94
C ALA A 470 30.07 -2.74 2.06
N GLN A 471 31.39 -2.45 2.14
CA GLN A 471 32.40 -3.19 1.37
C GLN A 471 32.53 -4.65 1.85
N THR A 472 32.49 -4.88 3.16
CA THR A 472 32.51 -6.24 3.74
C THR A 472 31.33 -7.03 3.23
N LYS A 473 30.12 -6.47 3.30
CA LYS A 473 28.90 -7.10 2.79
C LYS A 473 28.96 -7.38 1.29
N LEU A 474 29.40 -6.40 0.49
CA LEU A 474 29.54 -6.56 -0.96
C LEU A 474 30.53 -7.67 -1.34
N ASN A 475 31.65 -7.78 -0.61
CA ASN A 475 32.62 -8.86 -0.84
C ASN A 475 32.02 -10.24 -0.55
N TRP A 476 31.26 -10.35 0.55
CA TRP A 476 30.54 -11.58 0.89
C TRP A 476 29.47 -11.91 -0.17
N MET A 477 28.69 -10.92 -0.62
CA MET A 477 27.69 -11.10 -1.67
C MET A 477 28.30 -11.62 -2.97
N ARG A 478 29.40 -11.02 -3.41
CA ARG A 478 30.12 -11.48 -4.62
C ARG A 478 30.64 -12.92 -4.50
N LYS A 479 31.22 -13.26 -3.35
CA LYS A 479 31.69 -14.62 -3.06
C LYS A 479 30.58 -15.65 -3.07
N ASN A 480 29.35 -15.26 -2.71
CA ASN A 480 28.19 -16.14 -2.60
C ASN A 480 27.19 -15.99 -3.75
N ASN A 481 27.56 -15.30 -4.84
CA ASN A 481 26.74 -15.08 -6.04
C ASN A 481 25.36 -14.47 -5.72
N VAL A 482 25.29 -13.60 -4.73
CA VAL A 482 24.03 -12.91 -4.38
C VAL A 482 23.73 -11.85 -5.42
N VAL A 483 22.53 -11.94 -6.02
CA VAL A 483 22.02 -10.93 -6.96
C VAL A 483 21.40 -9.79 -6.14
N ILE A 484 21.76 -8.55 -6.48
CA ILE A 484 21.15 -7.36 -5.87
C ILE A 484 19.81 -7.13 -6.57
N LEU A 485 18.73 -7.13 -5.80
CA LEU A 485 17.40 -6.72 -6.26
C LEU A 485 17.12 -5.33 -5.66
N TYR A 486 16.86 -4.36 -6.52
CA TYR A 486 16.58 -2.96 -6.17
C TYR A 486 15.07 -2.72 -5.97
#